data_3fdca1a03f0a069a35112aa9f36c0c41
#
_entry.id   3fdca1a03f0a069a35112aa9f36c0c41
#
_cell.length_a   1.000
_cell.length_b   1.000
_cell.length_c   1.000
_cell.angle_alpha   90.00
_cell.angle_beta   90.00
_cell.angle_gamma   90.00
#
_symmetry.space_group_name_H-M   'P 1'
#
loop_
_entity.id
_entity.type
_entity.pdbx_description
1 polymer ?
#
loop_
_entity_poly.entity_id
_entity_poly.type
_entity_poly.pdbx_seq_one_letter_code
_entity_poly.pdbx_strand_id
1 'polypeptide(L)'
;MKQKKMLALTLSQLKQLYRNELPEIVRIAEQSDGTESFKQGISEFITNQADTESEVVRQIRLLIEYDGQEVHELSTDEQMIVSTLSLLYAFLTGNLEEDVETDVFLDIFQQFKRLQHPAAPLPAPQRVKAWTERWPSGLDEDVQLIHAKNKERILHALIQKIEHRTAISRYHFEEGISYEEKYRLVSEWWNDFRFHLAMAAKSPTELNRFLGNSLSAETMYLLSRARKKGMPFFVTPYYLHLLNPGSTGYNDESLRSYILYSPQLVETYGQIRAWEREDIVEAGKPNAAGWLLPDGHNIHRRYPEVAILIPDTMGRACGGLCASCQRMYDFQSKRLNFEFDSLRPKETWEKKLRRLMTYFEEDTQLRDILITGGDALMSQNKTLNTILEAIYRMATRKRKANQERPEGEKYAELQRIRLGSRLPAYLQMRINNELVEILRTFKEKASVIGIRQFIIQTHFQTPLEVTPEAKEGIRKLLSAGWLITNQLVYNVAASRRGHTTRLRQVLNELGVVCYYTFSVKGFEENNAVFTPNSRSMQEQQEEKRF
;
A
#
# COMPACT_ATOMS: atom_id res chain seq x y z
N MET A 1 20.37 20.23 6.47
CA MET A 1 20.02 19.93 5.06
C MET A 1 18.80 19.03 5.04
N LYS A 2 17.77 19.29 4.21
CA LYS A 2 16.58 18.42 4.17
C LYS A 2 16.96 17.04 3.60
N GLN A 3 16.52 15.97 4.23
CA GLN A 3 16.84 14.57 3.91
C GLN A 3 16.77 14.21 2.40
N LYS A 4 15.86 14.82 1.65
CA LYS A 4 15.75 14.69 0.18
C LYS A 4 16.97 15.19 -0.61
N LYS A 5 17.80 16.09 -0.04
CA LYS A 5 19.01 16.58 -0.68
C LYS A 5 20.22 15.67 -0.47
N MET A 6 20.21 14.82 0.56
CA MET A 6 21.34 13.94 0.86
C MET A 6 21.42 12.75 -0.11
N LEU A 7 20.28 12.19 -0.50
CA LEU A 7 20.20 11.07 -1.45
C LEU A 7 20.53 11.42 -2.91
N ALA A 8 20.65 12.71 -3.22
CA ALA A 8 20.99 13.21 -4.56
C ALA A 8 22.37 13.85 -4.61
N LEU A 9 23.23 13.60 -3.60
CA LEU A 9 24.59 14.13 -3.59
C LEU A 9 25.47 13.39 -4.59
N THR A 10 26.30 14.14 -5.33
CA THR A 10 27.42 13.56 -6.08
C THR A 10 28.56 13.22 -5.12
N LEU A 11 29.49 12.34 -5.55
CA LEU A 11 30.70 12.02 -4.77
C LEU A 11 31.46 13.29 -4.34
N SER A 12 31.60 14.27 -5.23
CA SER A 12 32.27 15.53 -4.93
C SER A 12 31.56 16.32 -3.84
N GLN A 13 30.22 16.41 -3.90
CA GLN A 13 29.42 17.09 -2.89
C GLN A 13 29.47 16.36 -1.55
N LEU A 14 29.47 15.04 -1.57
CA LEU A 14 29.59 14.22 -0.38
C LEU A 14 30.97 14.36 0.26
N LYS A 15 32.05 14.38 -0.52
CA LYS A 15 33.41 14.66 -0.03
C LYS A 15 33.50 16.05 0.66
N GLN A 16 32.82 17.05 0.09
CA GLN A 16 32.74 18.36 0.74
C GLN A 16 31.94 18.33 2.04
N LEU A 17 30.91 17.50 2.12
CA LEU A 17 30.14 17.28 3.35
C LEU A 17 31.00 16.64 4.46
N TYR A 18 31.82 15.63 4.13
CA TYR A 18 32.80 15.07 5.06
C TYR A 18 33.75 16.14 5.60
N ARG A 19 34.33 16.97 4.72
CA ARG A 19 35.21 18.07 5.15
C ARG A 19 34.55 19.06 6.08
N ASN A 20 33.29 19.37 5.86
CA ASN A 20 32.56 20.35 6.66
C ASN A 20 32.08 19.81 8.00
N GLU A 21 31.67 18.54 8.04
CA GLU A 21 30.95 17.98 9.20
C GLU A 21 31.73 16.90 9.95
N LEU A 22 32.73 16.30 9.32
CA LEU A 22 33.62 15.29 9.89
C LEU A 22 35.11 15.61 9.60
N PRO A 23 35.57 16.83 9.89
CA PRO A 23 36.92 17.26 9.53
C PRO A 23 38.02 16.40 10.14
N GLU A 24 37.81 15.83 11.32
CA GLU A 24 38.78 14.95 11.97
C GLU A 24 39.01 13.65 11.20
N ILE A 25 37.94 13.06 10.65
CA ILE A 25 38.05 11.84 9.85
C ILE A 25 38.80 12.12 8.55
N VAL A 26 38.51 13.26 7.92
CA VAL A 26 39.23 13.71 6.72
C VAL A 26 40.73 13.96 7.03
N ARG A 27 41.03 14.63 8.16
CA ARG A 27 42.39 14.89 8.59
C ARG A 27 43.17 13.59 8.84
N ILE A 28 42.55 12.60 9.50
CA ILE A 28 43.15 11.29 9.70
C ILE A 28 43.47 10.63 8.36
N ALA A 29 42.55 10.68 7.40
CA ALA A 29 42.76 10.12 6.07
C ALA A 29 43.92 10.83 5.31
N GLU A 30 43.97 12.17 5.37
CA GLU A 30 45.00 12.97 4.70
C GLU A 30 46.40 12.80 5.35
N GLN A 31 46.47 12.45 6.63
CA GLN A 31 47.71 12.21 7.36
C GLN A 31 48.20 10.76 7.32
N SER A 32 47.38 9.85 6.82
CA SER A 32 47.71 8.42 6.73
C SER A 32 48.45 8.13 5.43
N ASP A 33 49.44 7.24 5.51
CA ASP A 33 50.21 6.79 4.37
C ASP A 33 49.63 5.52 3.69
N GLY A 34 48.50 5.02 4.20
CA GLY A 34 47.77 3.86 3.67
C GLY A 34 46.58 3.49 4.54
N THR A 35 45.85 2.48 4.10
CA THR A 35 44.63 2.01 4.77
C THR A 35 44.87 1.56 6.21
N GLU A 36 45.96 0.85 6.49
CA GLU A 36 46.23 0.38 7.86
C GLU A 36 46.54 1.54 8.81
N SER A 37 47.32 2.53 8.36
CA SER A 37 47.54 3.77 9.13
C SER A 37 46.26 4.55 9.36
N PHE A 38 45.37 4.60 8.38
CA PHE A 38 44.04 5.18 8.49
C PHE A 38 43.18 4.46 9.52
N LYS A 39 43.11 3.13 9.48
CA LYS A 39 42.39 2.30 10.44
C LYS A 39 42.90 2.52 11.88
N GLN A 40 44.22 2.60 12.06
CA GLN A 40 44.83 2.90 13.37
C GLN A 40 44.43 4.30 13.84
N GLY A 41 44.47 5.31 12.98
CA GLY A 41 44.05 6.67 13.33
C GLY A 41 42.57 6.76 13.72
N ILE A 42 41.68 6.04 13.01
CA ILE A 42 40.27 5.93 13.41
C ILE A 42 40.11 5.22 14.74
N SER A 43 40.87 4.14 15.00
CA SER A 43 40.83 3.42 16.27
C SER A 43 41.25 4.31 17.46
N GLU A 44 42.31 5.09 17.30
CA GLU A 44 42.76 6.07 18.31
C GLU A 44 41.70 7.17 18.53
N PHE A 45 41.11 7.69 17.42
CA PHE A 45 40.07 8.70 17.49
C PHE A 45 38.84 8.23 18.28
N ILE A 46 38.32 7.01 18.02
CA ILE A 46 37.14 6.49 18.74
C ILE A 46 37.46 6.11 20.19
N THR A 47 38.72 5.73 20.50
CA THR A 47 39.14 5.42 21.87
C THR A 47 39.17 6.66 22.76
N ASN A 48 39.37 7.83 22.16
CA ASN A 48 39.37 9.13 22.87
C ASN A 48 37.95 9.73 23.02
N GLN A 49 36.87 9.03 22.58
CA GLN A 49 35.49 9.50 22.81
C GLN A 49 35.07 9.29 24.28
N ALA A 50 34.15 10.13 24.74
CA ALA A 50 33.68 10.11 26.12
C ALA A 50 32.93 8.81 26.50
N ASP A 51 32.33 8.13 25.55
CA ASP A 51 31.59 6.87 25.74
C ASP A 51 32.16 5.78 24.83
N THR A 52 33.21 5.12 25.29
CA THR A 52 33.89 4.04 24.56
C THR A 52 33.10 2.73 24.48
N GLU A 53 32.05 2.60 25.27
CA GLU A 53 31.16 1.42 25.30
C GLU A 53 29.86 1.63 24.52
N SER A 54 29.70 2.77 23.86
CA SER A 54 28.51 3.04 23.06
C SER A 54 28.39 2.05 21.90
N GLU A 55 27.15 1.78 21.50
CA GLU A 55 26.86 0.92 20.37
C GLU A 55 27.55 1.41 19.07
N VAL A 56 27.65 2.73 18.92
CA VAL A 56 28.28 3.35 17.74
C VAL A 56 29.78 3.04 17.71
N VAL A 57 30.47 3.17 18.84
CA VAL A 57 31.90 2.84 18.96
C VAL A 57 32.13 1.36 18.63
N ARG A 58 31.30 0.46 19.19
CA ARG A 58 31.37 -0.97 18.87
C ARG A 58 31.18 -1.25 17.38
N GLN A 59 30.23 -0.60 16.74
CA GLN A 59 29.99 -0.76 15.30
C GLN A 59 31.19 -0.28 14.46
N ILE A 60 31.81 0.85 14.81
CA ILE A 60 32.99 1.35 14.10
C ILE A 60 34.20 0.41 14.33
N ARG A 61 34.35 -0.14 15.54
CA ARG A 61 35.39 -1.17 15.82
C ARG A 61 35.22 -2.39 14.91
N LEU A 62 33.97 -2.85 14.70
CA LEU A 62 33.70 -3.95 13.76
C LEU A 62 34.11 -3.58 12.32
N LEU A 63 33.84 -2.35 11.86
CA LEU A 63 34.30 -1.92 10.53
C LEU A 63 35.84 -1.96 10.42
N ILE A 64 36.56 -1.58 11.49
CA ILE A 64 38.03 -1.65 11.52
C ILE A 64 38.52 -3.09 11.53
N GLU A 65 37.91 -3.95 12.34
CA GLU A 65 38.30 -5.34 12.53
C GLU A 65 38.12 -6.17 11.26
N TYR A 66 36.99 -6.00 10.56
CA TYR A 66 36.67 -6.81 9.39
C TYR A 66 37.25 -6.28 8.07
N ASP A 67 37.67 -5.02 8.02
CA ASP A 67 38.22 -4.44 6.80
C ASP A 67 39.54 -5.14 6.39
N GLY A 68 39.57 -5.70 5.19
CA GLY A 68 40.64 -6.55 4.67
C GLY A 68 40.47 -8.04 4.97
N GLN A 69 39.46 -8.45 5.72
CA GLN A 69 39.19 -9.87 5.99
C GLN A 69 38.33 -10.51 4.89
N GLU A 70 38.58 -11.77 4.65
CA GLU A 70 37.74 -12.61 3.79
C GLU A 70 36.57 -13.13 4.62
N VAL A 71 35.37 -12.91 4.13
CA VAL A 71 34.10 -13.33 4.77
C VAL A 71 33.27 -14.11 3.77
N HIS A 72 32.48 -15.05 4.28
CA HIS A 72 31.48 -15.76 3.50
C HIS A 72 30.20 -14.91 3.40
N GLU A 73 29.87 -14.46 2.20
CA GLU A 73 28.65 -13.69 1.95
C GLU A 73 27.48 -14.66 1.72
N LEU A 74 26.52 -14.63 2.66
CA LEU A 74 25.43 -15.63 2.72
C LEU A 74 24.40 -15.52 1.60
N SER A 75 24.30 -14.37 0.93
CA SER A 75 23.31 -14.19 -0.13
C SER A 75 23.77 -14.71 -1.48
N THR A 76 25.07 -14.68 -1.74
CA THR A 76 25.68 -15.15 -2.98
C THR A 76 26.37 -16.52 -2.82
N ASP A 77 26.60 -16.96 -1.58
CA ASP A 77 27.39 -18.15 -1.23
C ASP A 77 28.86 -18.06 -1.69
N GLU A 78 29.39 -16.85 -1.77
CA GLU A 78 30.73 -16.56 -2.24
C GLU A 78 31.61 -16.03 -1.12
N GLN A 79 32.95 -16.22 -1.27
CA GLN A 79 33.92 -15.55 -0.42
C GLN A 79 34.19 -14.15 -0.98
N MET A 80 34.17 -13.14 -0.09
CA MET A 80 34.48 -11.77 -0.47
C MET A 80 35.36 -11.08 0.57
N ILE A 81 36.16 -10.12 0.11
CA ILE A 81 36.97 -9.29 1.01
C ILE A 81 36.16 -8.05 1.42
N VAL A 82 36.05 -7.83 2.74
CA VAL A 82 35.44 -6.60 3.27
C VAL A 82 36.39 -5.43 3.02
N SER A 83 35.93 -4.38 2.36
CA SER A 83 36.74 -3.21 1.99
C SER A 83 36.16 -1.87 2.42
N THR A 84 35.31 -1.84 3.44
CA THR A 84 34.54 -0.66 3.82
C THR A 84 35.39 0.55 4.16
N LEU A 85 36.40 0.40 5.01
CA LEU A 85 37.30 1.50 5.39
C LEU A 85 38.37 1.76 4.34
N SER A 86 38.79 0.72 3.63
CA SER A 86 39.68 0.84 2.47
C SER A 86 39.05 1.73 1.39
N LEU A 87 37.78 1.51 1.06
CA LEU A 87 37.01 2.35 0.12
C LEU A 87 36.81 3.77 0.65
N LEU A 88 36.53 3.93 1.95
CA LEU A 88 36.43 5.24 2.56
C LEU A 88 37.74 6.02 2.47
N TYR A 89 38.86 5.37 2.78
CA TYR A 89 40.18 5.98 2.65
C TYR A 89 40.46 6.44 1.20
N ALA A 90 40.25 5.54 0.22
CA ALA A 90 40.41 5.86 -1.19
C ALA A 90 39.49 7.02 -1.63
N PHE A 91 38.23 7.03 -1.18
CA PHE A 91 37.31 8.13 -1.45
C PHE A 91 37.79 9.47 -0.89
N LEU A 92 38.22 9.49 0.38
CA LEU A 92 38.64 10.74 1.04
C LEU A 92 39.95 11.27 0.47
N THR A 93 40.89 10.40 0.12
CA THR A 93 42.19 10.79 -0.49
C THR A 93 42.08 11.09 -1.99
N GLY A 94 41.02 10.66 -2.65
CA GLY A 94 40.80 10.88 -4.07
C GLY A 94 41.38 9.79 -4.98
N ASN A 95 41.70 8.64 -4.42
CA ASN A 95 42.29 7.46 -5.08
C ASN A 95 41.27 6.36 -5.34
N LEU A 96 39.96 6.71 -5.45
CA LEU A 96 38.90 5.75 -5.72
C LEU A 96 38.97 5.31 -7.19
N GLU A 97 39.27 4.05 -7.43
CA GLU A 97 39.39 3.44 -8.77
C GLU A 97 38.09 2.73 -9.22
N GLU A 98 37.18 2.46 -8.29
CA GLU A 98 35.96 1.72 -8.55
C GLU A 98 34.76 2.66 -8.69
N ASP A 99 33.77 2.26 -9.48
CA ASP A 99 32.47 2.92 -9.58
C ASP A 99 31.58 2.52 -8.40
N VAL A 100 31.80 3.17 -7.26
CA VAL A 100 31.09 2.89 -5.99
C VAL A 100 29.94 3.88 -5.83
N GLU A 101 28.76 3.37 -5.50
CA GLU A 101 27.58 4.17 -5.23
C GLU A 101 27.78 5.14 -4.06
N THR A 102 27.25 6.35 -4.20
CA THR A 102 27.34 7.39 -3.15
C THR A 102 26.74 6.95 -1.81
N ASP A 103 25.78 6.05 -1.82
CA ASP A 103 25.08 5.58 -0.63
C ASP A 103 26.02 4.88 0.35
N VAL A 104 27.03 4.16 -0.13
CA VAL A 104 28.04 3.51 0.73
C VAL A 104 28.73 4.55 1.62
N PHE A 105 29.23 5.64 1.02
CA PHE A 105 29.93 6.68 1.78
C PHE A 105 28.97 7.52 2.61
N LEU A 106 27.70 7.66 2.20
CA LEU A 106 26.69 8.33 2.99
C LEU A 106 26.33 7.54 4.25
N ASP A 107 26.24 6.23 4.18
CA ASP A 107 25.98 5.37 5.31
C ASP A 107 27.14 5.42 6.32
N ILE A 108 28.38 5.34 5.83
CA ILE A 108 29.58 5.49 6.68
C ILE A 108 29.62 6.90 7.31
N PHE A 109 29.29 7.95 6.54
CA PHE A 109 29.17 9.30 7.07
C PHE A 109 28.19 9.38 8.23
N GLN A 110 26.99 8.82 8.06
CA GLN A 110 25.99 8.80 9.12
C GLN A 110 26.46 8.04 10.37
N GLN A 111 27.22 6.96 10.16
CA GLN A 111 27.79 6.20 11.28
C GLN A 111 28.76 7.05 12.11
N PHE A 112 29.68 7.77 11.47
CA PHE A 112 30.60 8.68 12.18
C PHE A 112 29.88 9.90 12.77
N LYS A 113 28.84 10.42 12.13
CA LYS A 113 28.01 11.52 12.70
C LYS A 113 27.35 11.13 14.03
N ARG A 114 27.02 9.86 14.23
CA ARG A 114 26.44 9.37 15.48
C ARG A 114 27.41 9.46 16.67
N LEU A 115 28.71 9.53 16.46
CA LEU A 115 29.69 9.82 17.52
C LEU A 115 29.51 11.23 18.08
N GLN A 116 29.23 12.21 17.21
CA GLN A 116 29.03 13.61 17.59
C GLN A 116 27.59 13.87 18.08
N HIS A 117 26.65 13.15 17.51
CA HIS A 117 25.22 13.27 17.80
C HIS A 117 24.66 11.88 18.10
N PRO A 118 24.85 11.38 19.33
CA PRO A 118 24.30 10.09 19.71
C PRO A 118 22.80 10.06 19.41
N ALA A 119 22.31 8.91 19.00
CA ALA A 119 20.90 8.73 18.69
C ALA A 119 20.06 9.26 19.86
N ALA A 120 19.07 10.09 19.55
CA ALA A 120 18.15 10.58 20.56
C ALA A 120 17.63 9.38 21.38
N PRO A 121 17.60 9.46 22.70
CA PRO A 121 17.09 8.37 23.51
C PRO A 121 15.67 8.02 23.05
N LEU A 122 15.35 6.73 23.08
CA LEU A 122 14.00 6.29 22.73
C LEU A 122 12.99 7.07 23.58
N PRO A 123 11.88 7.53 22.99
CA PRO A 123 10.94 8.37 23.69
C PRO A 123 10.34 7.67 24.90
N ALA A 124 10.06 8.42 25.97
CA ALA A 124 9.39 7.90 27.16
C ALA A 124 8.00 7.32 26.79
N PRO A 125 7.52 6.25 27.46
CA PRO A 125 6.23 5.64 27.18
C PRO A 125 5.07 6.62 27.17
N GLN A 126 5.04 7.58 28.09
CA GLN A 126 4.00 8.62 28.16
C GLN A 126 3.98 9.49 26.90
N ARG A 127 5.13 9.75 26.28
CA ARG A 127 5.23 10.52 25.04
C ARG A 127 4.71 9.71 23.85
N VAL A 128 5.03 8.42 23.80
CA VAL A 128 4.51 7.51 22.76
C VAL A 128 2.98 7.40 22.88
N LYS A 129 2.47 7.25 24.10
CA LYS A 129 1.04 7.26 24.40
C LYS A 129 0.37 8.54 23.89
N ALA A 130 0.89 9.70 24.22
CA ALA A 130 0.36 10.98 23.77
C ALA A 130 0.38 11.12 22.22
N TRP A 131 1.39 10.57 21.56
CA TRP A 131 1.41 10.55 20.10
C TRP A 131 0.33 9.67 19.49
N THR A 132 -0.02 8.58 20.15
CA THR A 132 -1.07 7.65 19.70
C THR A 132 -2.47 8.22 19.95
N GLU A 133 -2.70 8.74 21.15
CA GLU A 133 -4.01 9.25 21.58
C GLU A 133 -4.45 10.52 20.85
N ARG A 134 -3.52 11.29 20.28
CA ARG A 134 -3.86 12.47 19.49
C ARG A 134 -4.55 12.17 18.14
N TRP A 135 -4.51 10.91 17.69
CA TRP A 135 -5.12 10.53 16.43
C TRP A 135 -6.56 10.04 16.67
N PRO A 136 -7.57 10.80 16.21
CA PRO A 136 -8.94 10.37 16.34
C PRO A 136 -9.28 9.24 15.36
N SER A 137 -10.33 8.51 15.69
CA SER A 137 -10.93 7.49 14.82
C SER A 137 -12.29 7.96 14.28
N GLY A 138 -12.77 7.31 13.24
CA GLY A 138 -14.14 7.54 12.73
C GLY A 138 -15.23 7.10 13.71
N LEU A 139 -14.87 6.47 14.83
CA LEU A 139 -15.79 6.10 15.91
C LEU A 139 -15.93 7.18 16.99
N ASP A 140 -15.07 8.21 16.98
CA ASP A 140 -15.10 9.28 17.97
C ASP A 140 -16.26 10.25 17.65
N GLU A 141 -17.00 10.67 18.68
CA GLU A 141 -18.22 11.48 18.53
C GLU A 141 -17.98 12.78 17.76
N ASP A 142 -16.90 13.50 18.08
CA ASP A 142 -16.54 14.75 17.39
C ASP A 142 -16.28 14.53 15.89
N VAL A 143 -15.67 13.40 15.52
CA VAL A 143 -15.44 13.02 14.12
C VAL A 143 -16.76 12.69 13.44
N GLN A 144 -17.63 11.93 14.10
CA GLN A 144 -18.96 11.60 13.57
C GLN A 144 -19.82 12.84 13.33
N LEU A 145 -19.75 13.86 14.20
CA LEU A 145 -20.43 15.14 14.00
C LEU A 145 -19.95 15.87 12.73
N ILE A 146 -18.65 15.85 12.47
CA ILE A 146 -18.08 16.41 11.22
C ILE A 146 -18.54 15.59 10.01
N HIS A 147 -18.49 14.25 10.10
CA HIS A 147 -18.98 13.37 9.04
C HIS A 147 -20.46 13.63 8.73
N ALA A 148 -21.31 13.81 9.74
CA ALA A 148 -22.72 14.11 9.56
C ALA A 148 -22.94 15.44 8.82
N LYS A 149 -22.26 16.52 9.22
CA LYS A 149 -22.30 17.82 8.52
C LYS A 149 -21.80 17.72 7.08
N ASN A 150 -20.75 16.95 6.85
CA ASN A 150 -20.24 16.71 5.49
C ASN A 150 -21.22 15.91 4.65
N LYS A 151 -21.86 14.89 5.22
CA LYS A 151 -22.91 14.11 4.55
C LYS A 151 -24.06 15.03 4.13
N GLU A 152 -24.56 15.86 5.03
CA GLU A 152 -25.63 16.82 4.73
C GLU A 152 -25.27 17.73 3.55
N ARG A 153 -24.09 18.37 3.60
CA ARG A 153 -23.60 19.19 2.47
C ARG A 153 -23.55 18.41 1.17
N ILE A 154 -23.07 17.16 1.21
CA ILE A 154 -22.96 16.31 0.01
C ILE A 154 -24.34 15.91 -0.49
N LEU A 155 -25.33 15.63 0.38
CA LEU A 155 -26.71 15.33 -0.05
C LEU A 155 -27.30 16.48 -0.85
N HIS A 156 -27.13 17.73 -0.41
CA HIS A 156 -27.57 18.91 -1.17
C HIS A 156 -26.85 19.02 -2.54
N ALA A 157 -25.56 18.77 -2.58
CA ALA A 157 -24.79 18.78 -3.84
C ALA A 157 -25.22 17.63 -4.79
N LEU A 158 -25.63 16.49 -4.24
CA LEU A 158 -26.14 15.36 -5.00
C LEU A 158 -27.53 15.64 -5.60
N ILE A 159 -28.43 16.32 -4.85
CA ILE A 159 -29.72 16.76 -5.40
C ILE A 159 -29.48 17.63 -6.62
N GLN A 160 -28.64 18.66 -6.54
CA GLN A 160 -28.28 19.51 -7.66
C GLN A 160 -27.68 18.71 -8.83
N LYS A 161 -26.80 17.76 -8.55
CA LYS A 161 -26.18 16.91 -9.57
C LYS A 161 -27.21 16.06 -10.31
N ILE A 162 -28.23 15.55 -9.61
CA ILE A 162 -29.30 14.72 -10.21
C ILE A 162 -30.23 15.59 -11.05
N GLU A 163 -30.62 16.78 -10.58
CA GLU A 163 -31.46 17.73 -11.31
C GLU A 163 -30.84 18.19 -12.64
N HIS A 164 -29.52 18.40 -12.67
CA HIS A 164 -28.81 18.84 -13.86
C HIS A 164 -28.38 17.69 -14.79
N ARG A 165 -28.73 16.46 -14.45
CA ARG A 165 -28.32 15.29 -15.24
C ARG A 165 -29.26 15.04 -16.42
N THR A 166 -28.72 15.07 -17.63
CA THR A 166 -29.48 14.80 -18.86
C THR A 166 -29.57 13.32 -19.21
N ALA A 167 -28.67 12.47 -18.68
CA ALA A 167 -28.65 11.04 -18.96
C ALA A 167 -29.69 10.29 -18.13
N ILE A 168 -30.42 9.35 -18.75
CA ILE A 168 -31.36 8.45 -18.09
C ILE A 168 -30.60 7.65 -17.01
N SER A 169 -31.13 7.70 -15.79
CA SER A 169 -30.58 7.02 -14.63
C SER A 169 -31.69 6.48 -13.76
N ARG A 170 -31.44 5.35 -13.09
CA ARG A 170 -32.37 4.85 -12.07
C ARG A 170 -32.52 5.80 -10.88
N TYR A 171 -31.55 6.71 -10.68
CA TYR A 171 -31.59 7.77 -9.68
C TYR A 171 -31.99 9.07 -10.38
N HIS A 172 -33.27 9.36 -10.42
CA HIS A 172 -33.87 10.56 -10.97
C HIS A 172 -35.03 11.00 -10.08
N PHE A 173 -35.43 12.22 -10.22
CA PHE A 173 -36.60 12.77 -9.54
C PHE A 173 -37.79 12.78 -10.50
N GLU A 174 -38.97 12.47 -9.98
CA GLU A 174 -40.22 12.70 -10.68
C GLU A 174 -40.48 14.20 -10.81
N GLU A 175 -41.21 14.60 -11.85
CA GLU A 175 -41.57 15.99 -12.04
C GLU A 175 -42.49 16.48 -10.92
N GLY A 176 -42.22 17.67 -10.40
CA GLY A 176 -43.07 18.34 -9.42
C GLY A 176 -42.91 17.94 -7.96
N ILE A 177 -41.98 16.99 -7.64
CA ILE A 177 -41.75 16.65 -6.22
C ILE A 177 -41.05 17.78 -5.47
N SER A 178 -41.37 17.93 -4.17
CA SER A 178 -40.82 18.95 -3.30
C SER A 178 -39.30 18.72 -3.04
N TYR A 179 -38.65 19.78 -2.56
CA TYR A 179 -37.22 19.65 -2.18
C TYR A 179 -37.02 18.69 -1.01
N GLU A 180 -37.95 18.68 -0.06
CA GLU A 180 -37.95 17.76 1.07
C GLU A 180 -38.05 16.31 0.63
N GLU A 181 -38.87 16.00 -0.37
CA GLU A 181 -38.94 14.66 -0.96
C GLU A 181 -37.67 14.26 -1.71
N LYS A 182 -37.06 15.18 -2.46
CA LYS A 182 -35.74 14.97 -3.08
C LYS A 182 -34.69 14.65 -2.03
N TYR A 183 -34.67 15.41 -0.94
CA TYR A 183 -33.73 15.19 0.16
C TYR A 183 -33.95 13.83 0.83
N ARG A 184 -35.21 13.45 1.09
CA ARG A 184 -35.55 12.13 1.64
C ARG A 184 -35.09 11.00 0.72
N LEU A 185 -35.36 11.08 -0.59
CA LEU A 185 -34.95 10.07 -1.58
C LEU A 185 -33.42 9.94 -1.64
N VAL A 186 -32.68 11.04 -1.72
CA VAL A 186 -31.21 11.00 -1.76
C VAL A 186 -30.64 10.45 -0.45
N SER A 187 -31.26 10.73 0.68
CA SER A 187 -30.89 10.17 2.00
C SER A 187 -31.13 8.65 2.07
N GLU A 188 -32.20 8.16 1.47
CA GLU A 188 -32.48 6.72 1.33
C GLU A 188 -31.46 6.05 0.38
N TRP A 189 -31.21 6.65 -0.79
CA TRP A 189 -30.23 6.16 -1.75
C TRP A 189 -28.79 6.16 -1.22
N TRP A 190 -28.48 6.99 -0.24
CA TRP A 190 -27.18 6.99 0.43
C TRP A 190 -26.78 5.61 0.97
N ASN A 191 -27.75 4.78 1.32
CA ASN A 191 -27.51 3.42 1.81
C ASN A 191 -27.31 2.38 0.68
N ASP A 192 -27.48 2.79 -0.59
CA ASP A 192 -27.20 1.92 -1.76
C ASP A 192 -25.79 2.18 -2.30
N PHE A 193 -24.92 1.17 -2.25
CA PHE A 193 -23.57 1.28 -2.78
C PHE A 193 -23.55 1.67 -4.27
N ARG A 194 -24.55 1.27 -5.04
CA ARG A 194 -24.65 1.59 -6.48
C ARG A 194 -24.92 3.08 -6.69
N PHE A 195 -25.62 3.72 -5.77
CA PHE A 195 -25.80 5.17 -5.78
C PHE A 195 -24.47 5.90 -5.66
N HIS A 196 -23.62 5.51 -4.71
CA HIS A 196 -22.29 6.08 -4.55
C HIS A 196 -21.42 5.90 -5.80
N LEU A 197 -21.52 4.75 -6.47
CA LEU A 197 -20.80 4.50 -7.71
C LEU A 197 -21.32 5.35 -8.87
N ALA A 198 -22.64 5.51 -8.98
CA ALA A 198 -23.27 6.33 -10.00
C ALA A 198 -22.99 7.82 -9.82
N MET A 199 -22.86 8.27 -8.56
CA MET A 199 -22.66 9.66 -8.17
C MET A 199 -21.20 10.01 -7.84
N ALA A 200 -20.26 9.08 -8.04
CA ALA A 200 -18.85 9.34 -7.80
C ALA A 200 -18.36 10.62 -8.50
N ALA A 201 -17.47 11.35 -7.84
CA ALA A 201 -16.78 12.49 -8.45
C ALA A 201 -15.80 11.97 -9.51
N LYS A 202 -15.98 12.44 -10.76
CA LYS A 202 -15.18 12.05 -11.93
C LYS A 202 -14.36 13.20 -12.49
N SER A 203 -14.32 14.32 -11.80
CA SER A 203 -13.54 15.49 -12.20
C SER A 203 -13.07 16.30 -10.99
N PRO A 204 -12.01 17.11 -11.14
CA PRO A 204 -11.56 18.03 -10.10
C PRO A 204 -12.67 19.00 -9.61
N THR A 205 -13.48 19.50 -10.54
CA THR A 205 -14.58 20.42 -10.22
C THR A 205 -15.66 19.75 -9.38
N GLU A 206 -16.07 18.52 -9.72
CA GLU A 206 -17.03 17.77 -8.91
C GLU A 206 -16.48 17.43 -7.52
N LEU A 207 -15.21 17.00 -7.48
CA LEU A 207 -14.52 16.71 -6.23
C LEU A 207 -14.51 17.94 -5.32
N ASN A 208 -14.12 19.11 -5.84
CA ASN A 208 -14.10 20.34 -5.08
C ASN A 208 -15.50 20.78 -4.63
N ARG A 209 -16.52 20.62 -5.47
CA ARG A 209 -17.92 20.92 -5.11
C ARG A 209 -18.38 20.07 -3.92
N PHE A 210 -18.12 18.76 -3.93
CA PHE A 210 -18.46 17.89 -2.80
C PHE A 210 -17.67 18.24 -1.53
N LEU A 211 -16.49 18.84 -1.65
CA LEU A 211 -15.69 19.36 -0.53
C LEU A 211 -16.04 20.81 -0.16
N GLY A 212 -17.16 21.35 -0.64
CA GLY A 212 -17.58 22.71 -0.33
C GLY A 212 -16.67 23.81 -0.92
N ASN A 213 -16.02 23.51 -2.05
CA ASN A 213 -15.08 24.37 -2.73
C ASN A 213 -13.85 24.78 -1.88
N SER A 214 -13.41 23.87 -0.99
CA SER A 214 -12.34 24.12 -0.02
C SER A 214 -10.93 23.81 -0.51
N LEU A 215 -10.77 23.24 -1.71
CA LEU A 215 -9.45 22.95 -2.26
C LEU A 215 -8.73 24.23 -2.67
N SER A 216 -7.43 24.32 -2.34
CA SER A 216 -6.59 25.45 -2.74
C SER A 216 -6.48 25.60 -4.26
N ALA A 217 -6.20 26.81 -4.72
CA ALA A 217 -5.96 27.08 -6.14
C ALA A 217 -4.81 26.23 -6.71
N GLU A 218 -3.76 26.00 -5.91
CA GLU A 218 -2.63 25.14 -6.27
C GLU A 218 -3.06 23.69 -6.46
N THR A 219 -3.84 23.14 -5.52
CA THR A 219 -4.39 21.78 -5.64
C THR A 219 -5.29 21.66 -6.87
N MET A 220 -6.18 22.62 -7.09
CA MET A 220 -7.06 22.62 -8.27
C MET A 220 -6.29 22.72 -9.59
N TYR A 221 -5.21 23.50 -9.62
CA TYR A 221 -4.33 23.57 -10.78
C TYR A 221 -3.65 22.22 -11.05
N LEU A 222 -3.11 21.56 -10.02
CA LEU A 222 -2.49 20.25 -10.13
C LEU A 222 -3.50 19.19 -10.64
N LEU A 223 -4.70 19.14 -10.07
CA LEU A 223 -5.74 18.19 -10.46
C LEU A 223 -6.24 18.46 -11.90
N SER A 224 -6.28 19.73 -12.30
CA SER A 224 -6.62 20.11 -13.69
C SER A 224 -5.56 19.66 -14.69
N ARG A 225 -4.26 19.74 -14.32
CA ARG A 225 -3.17 19.14 -15.10
C ARG A 225 -3.30 17.64 -15.20
N ALA A 226 -3.61 16.96 -14.09
CA ALA A 226 -3.84 15.52 -14.06
C ALA A 226 -4.95 15.11 -15.05
N ARG A 227 -6.08 15.83 -15.03
CA ARG A 227 -7.18 15.59 -15.97
C ARG A 227 -6.77 15.78 -17.42
N LYS A 228 -6.01 16.84 -17.74
CA LYS A 228 -5.51 17.10 -19.11
C LYS A 228 -4.59 15.98 -19.60
N LYS A 229 -3.86 15.32 -18.71
CA LYS A 229 -3.03 14.14 -19.00
C LYS A 229 -3.83 12.82 -19.10
N GLY A 230 -5.15 12.86 -18.91
CA GLY A 230 -6.00 11.67 -18.96
C GLY A 230 -5.98 10.83 -17.69
N MET A 231 -5.52 11.37 -16.56
CA MET A 231 -5.58 10.66 -15.29
C MET A 231 -7.02 10.51 -14.82
N PRO A 232 -7.45 9.31 -14.39
CA PRO A 232 -8.83 9.07 -14.01
C PRO A 232 -9.14 9.66 -12.63
N PHE A 233 -10.37 10.12 -12.46
CA PHE A 233 -10.93 10.54 -11.18
C PHE A 233 -12.13 9.66 -10.86
N PHE A 234 -12.12 9.04 -9.69
CA PHE A 234 -13.25 8.24 -9.23
C PHE A 234 -13.26 8.14 -7.71
N VAL A 235 -14.00 9.05 -7.07
CA VAL A 235 -14.14 9.09 -5.61
C VAL A 235 -15.61 9.11 -5.25
N THR A 236 -16.05 8.18 -4.40
CA THR A 236 -17.45 8.07 -3.98
C THR A 236 -17.85 9.20 -3.03
N PRO A 237 -19.12 9.65 -3.05
CA PRO A 237 -19.64 10.59 -2.06
C PRO A 237 -19.42 10.14 -0.61
N TYR A 238 -19.54 8.83 -0.35
CA TYR A 238 -19.25 8.28 0.97
C TYR A 238 -17.81 8.57 1.40
N TYR A 239 -16.81 8.30 0.56
CA TYR A 239 -15.41 8.55 0.97
C TYR A 239 -15.13 10.05 1.15
N LEU A 240 -15.77 10.89 0.34
CA LEU A 240 -15.63 12.35 0.44
C LEU A 240 -16.19 12.94 1.73
N HIS A 241 -17.21 12.31 2.34
CA HIS A 241 -17.76 12.81 3.60
C HIS A 241 -16.84 12.58 4.80
N LEU A 242 -15.86 11.69 4.67
CA LEU A 242 -14.83 11.44 5.70
C LEU A 242 -13.78 12.55 5.77
N LEU A 243 -13.65 13.38 4.73
CA LEU A 243 -12.68 14.46 4.71
C LEU A 243 -13.17 15.64 5.57
N ASN A 244 -12.20 16.35 6.15
CA ASN A 244 -12.48 17.57 6.90
C ASN A 244 -12.13 18.81 6.05
N PRO A 245 -13.08 19.41 5.32
CA PRO A 245 -12.82 20.61 4.54
C PRO A 245 -12.69 21.88 5.40
N GLY A 246 -13.05 21.80 6.69
CA GLY A 246 -12.94 22.91 7.64
C GLY A 246 -11.52 23.12 8.14
N SER A 247 -11.29 24.26 8.78
CA SER A 247 -10.02 24.58 9.44
C SER A 247 -9.91 24.02 10.86
N THR A 248 -11.00 23.52 11.42
CA THR A 248 -11.11 22.99 12.79
C THR A 248 -11.48 21.50 12.75
N GLY A 249 -11.14 20.78 13.80
CA GLY A 249 -11.39 19.35 13.89
C GLY A 249 -10.15 18.51 13.64
N TYR A 250 -10.29 17.36 12.98
CA TYR A 250 -9.18 16.45 12.74
C TYR A 250 -8.36 16.79 11.48
N ASN A 251 -7.10 16.36 11.49
CA ASN A 251 -6.25 16.41 10.31
C ASN A 251 -6.58 15.24 9.37
N ASP A 252 -7.01 15.54 8.16
CA ASP A 252 -7.44 14.57 7.14
C ASP A 252 -6.38 14.28 6.07
N GLU A 253 -5.12 14.67 6.26
CA GLU A 253 -4.05 14.41 5.27
C GLU A 253 -3.92 12.93 4.89
N SER A 254 -4.12 12.03 5.86
CA SER A 254 -4.09 10.59 5.60
C SER A 254 -5.22 10.12 4.67
N LEU A 255 -6.38 10.77 4.72
CA LEU A 255 -7.48 10.54 3.78
C LEU A 255 -7.20 11.22 2.42
N ARG A 256 -6.75 12.48 2.44
CA ARG A 256 -6.44 13.25 1.22
C ARG A 256 -5.34 12.61 0.39
N SER A 257 -4.29 12.11 1.02
CA SER A 257 -3.18 11.43 0.33
C SER A 257 -3.63 10.19 -0.47
N TYR A 258 -4.82 9.72 -0.23
CA TYR A 258 -5.39 8.56 -0.91
C TYR A 258 -6.12 8.91 -2.20
N ILE A 259 -6.72 10.09 -2.27
CA ILE A 259 -7.59 10.50 -3.38
C ILE A 259 -7.02 11.67 -4.19
N LEU A 260 -6.03 12.39 -3.66
CA LEU A 260 -5.37 13.49 -4.36
C LEU A 260 -4.02 13.03 -4.92
N TYR A 261 -3.75 13.38 -6.16
CA TYR A 261 -2.51 13.04 -6.83
C TYR A 261 -1.35 13.89 -6.31
N SER A 262 -0.16 13.27 -6.24
CA SER A 262 1.09 13.98 -5.98
C SER A 262 1.55 14.74 -7.24
N PRO A 263 2.31 15.84 -7.10
CA PRO A 263 2.93 16.51 -8.23
C PRO A 263 3.78 15.56 -9.09
N GLN A 264 4.57 14.69 -8.46
CA GLN A 264 5.43 13.72 -9.15
C GLN A 264 4.64 12.76 -10.02
N LEU A 265 3.55 12.19 -9.49
CA LEU A 265 2.69 11.29 -10.27
C LEU A 265 2.07 12.02 -11.47
N VAL A 266 1.63 13.27 -11.29
CA VAL A 266 1.06 14.05 -12.40
C VAL A 266 2.13 14.41 -13.44
N GLU A 267 3.36 14.68 -13.05
CA GLU A 267 4.45 14.98 -13.97
C GLU A 267 4.86 13.78 -14.81
N THR A 268 4.98 12.62 -14.18
CA THR A 268 5.47 11.39 -14.81
C THR A 268 4.38 10.54 -15.47
N TYR A 269 3.11 10.85 -15.25
CA TYR A 269 2.02 10.10 -15.88
C TYR A 269 2.07 10.14 -17.40
N GLY A 270 2.06 8.98 -18.03
CA GLY A 270 2.33 8.78 -19.46
C GLY A 270 3.76 8.30 -19.74
N GLN A 271 4.67 8.48 -18.78
CA GLN A 271 6.06 8.06 -18.85
C GLN A 271 6.45 7.21 -17.64
N ILE A 272 5.46 6.57 -17.01
CA ILE A 272 5.68 5.73 -15.84
C ILE A 272 6.63 4.59 -16.18
N ARG A 273 7.72 4.51 -15.43
CA ARG A 273 8.73 3.47 -15.53
C ARG A 273 8.68 2.59 -14.28
N ALA A 274 9.04 1.34 -14.44
CA ALA A 274 9.30 0.49 -13.29
C ALA A 274 10.49 1.05 -12.50
N TRP A 275 10.33 1.11 -11.16
CA TRP A 275 11.41 1.57 -10.26
C TRP A 275 12.62 0.64 -10.33
N GLU A 276 12.35 -0.67 -10.36
CA GLU A 276 13.34 -1.72 -10.42
C GLU A 276 13.03 -2.65 -11.59
N ARG A 277 14.04 -3.36 -12.12
CA ARG A 277 13.84 -4.36 -13.18
C ARG A 277 12.81 -5.43 -12.79
N GLU A 278 12.73 -5.74 -11.51
CA GLU A 278 11.77 -6.69 -10.96
C GLU A 278 10.30 -6.24 -11.08
N ASP A 279 10.03 -4.97 -11.32
CA ASP A 279 8.69 -4.43 -11.52
C ASP A 279 8.23 -4.49 -12.99
N ILE A 280 9.13 -4.80 -13.92
CA ILE A 280 8.78 -4.98 -15.34
C ILE A 280 8.04 -6.29 -15.50
N VAL A 281 6.79 -6.22 -15.95
CA VAL A 281 5.92 -7.38 -16.10
C VAL A 281 5.58 -7.59 -17.58
N GLU A 282 6.01 -8.74 -18.12
CA GLU A 282 5.67 -9.21 -19.47
C GLU A 282 4.91 -10.53 -19.39
N ALA A 283 3.84 -10.66 -20.18
CA ALA A 283 3.07 -11.90 -20.22
C ALA A 283 3.93 -13.11 -20.65
N GLY A 284 3.79 -14.22 -19.94
CA GLY A 284 4.52 -15.46 -20.22
C GLY A 284 5.98 -15.46 -19.76
N LYS A 285 6.52 -14.36 -19.22
CA LYS A 285 7.89 -14.26 -18.74
C LYS A 285 7.92 -13.89 -17.26
N PRO A 286 8.75 -14.55 -16.43
CA PRO A 286 9.01 -14.09 -15.08
C PRO A 286 9.84 -12.79 -15.13
N ASN A 287 9.50 -11.82 -14.29
CA ASN A 287 10.37 -10.66 -14.07
C ASN A 287 11.45 -10.99 -13.01
N ALA A 288 12.33 -10.02 -12.71
CA ALA A 288 13.42 -10.21 -11.76
C ALA A 288 12.93 -10.54 -10.33
N ALA A 289 11.72 -10.09 -9.94
CA ALA A 289 11.09 -10.47 -8.66
C ALA A 289 10.38 -11.83 -8.71
N GLY A 290 10.49 -12.58 -9.80
CA GLY A 290 9.85 -13.88 -9.97
C GLY A 290 8.35 -13.82 -10.27
N TRP A 291 7.79 -12.66 -10.62
CA TRP A 291 6.42 -12.56 -11.08
C TRP A 291 6.26 -13.20 -12.45
N LEU A 292 5.33 -14.12 -12.56
CA LEU A 292 4.94 -14.76 -13.82
C LEU A 292 3.47 -14.44 -14.11
N LEU A 293 3.22 -13.95 -15.32
CA LEU A 293 1.88 -13.85 -15.89
C LEU A 293 1.70 -14.98 -16.90
N PRO A 294 0.97 -16.05 -16.56
CA PRO A 294 0.63 -17.07 -17.53
C PRO A 294 -0.07 -16.48 -18.74
N ASP A 295 0.36 -16.85 -19.94
CA ASP A 295 -0.20 -16.31 -21.17
C ASP A 295 -1.71 -16.58 -21.29
N GLY A 296 -2.46 -15.57 -21.67
CA GLY A 296 -3.92 -15.65 -21.83
C GLY A 296 -4.71 -15.81 -20.53
N HIS A 297 -4.10 -15.68 -19.35
CA HIS A 297 -4.74 -15.78 -18.04
C HIS A 297 -4.67 -14.48 -17.25
N ASN A 298 -5.72 -14.22 -16.45
CA ASN A 298 -5.72 -13.15 -15.44
C ASN A 298 -5.17 -13.68 -14.12
N ILE A 299 -3.95 -14.20 -14.14
CA ILE A 299 -3.28 -14.79 -12.98
C ILE A 299 -1.90 -14.15 -12.83
N HIS A 300 -1.58 -13.73 -11.61
CA HIS A 300 -0.24 -13.32 -11.24
C HIS A 300 0.36 -14.35 -10.29
N ARG A 301 1.59 -14.77 -10.55
CA ARG A 301 2.36 -15.72 -9.72
C ARG A 301 3.69 -15.08 -9.34
N ARG A 302 4.00 -15.03 -8.05
CA ARG A 302 5.32 -14.66 -7.54
C ARG A 302 5.95 -15.82 -6.76
N TYR A 303 5.12 -16.53 -6.03
CA TYR A 303 5.54 -17.69 -5.24
C TYR A 303 4.92 -18.95 -5.84
N PRO A 304 5.62 -20.09 -5.77
CA PRO A 304 5.10 -21.35 -6.31
C PRO A 304 3.74 -21.73 -5.73
N GLU A 305 3.51 -21.42 -4.47
CA GLU A 305 2.29 -21.82 -3.74
C GLU A 305 1.12 -20.86 -3.91
N VAL A 306 1.36 -19.62 -4.38
CA VAL A 306 0.39 -18.51 -4.34
C VAL A 306 0.04 -18.04 -5.73
N ALA A 307 -1.23 -17.98 -6.03
CA ALA A 307 -1.75 -17.33 -7.23
C ALA A 307 -2.69 -16.17 -6.88
N ILE A 308 -2.54 -15.06 -7.59
CA ILE A 308 -3.50 -13.96 -7.58
C ILE A 308 -4.41 -14.13 -8.78
N LEU A 309 -5.70 -14.34 -8.54
CA LEU A 309 -6.74 -14.36 -9.57
C LEU A 309 -7.34 -12.97 -9.69
N ILE A 310 -7.27 -12.39 -10.88
CA ILE A 310 -7.82 -11.07 -11.20
C ILE A 310 -9.16 -11.24 -11.90
N PRO A 311 -10.30 -11.00 -11.21
CA PRO A 311 -11.60 -11.04 -11.86
C PRO A 311 -11.79 -9.77 -12.70
N ASP A 312 -11.93 -9.92 -14.00
CA ASP A 312 -12.26 -8.83 -14.92
C ASP A 312 -13.74 -8.80 -15.32
N THR A 313 -14.57 -9.40 -14.49
CA THR A 313 -16.01 -9.52 -14.72
C THR A 313 -16.75 -8.21 -14.80
N MET A 314 -16.18 -7.15 -14.22
CA MET A 314 -16.84 -5.85 -14.08
C MET A 314 -16.27 -4.76 -14.98
N GLY A 315 -15.16 -5.02 -15.66
CA GLY A 315 -14.45 -3.97 -16.39
C GLY A 315 -13.97 -2.80 -15.52
N ARG A 316 -14.09 -2.93 -14.18
CA ARG A 316 -13.80 -1.90 -13.20
C ARG A 316 -12.72 -2.38 -12.26
N ALA A 317 -11.76 -1.50 -11.97
CA ALA A 317 -10.68 -1.82 -11.06
C ALA A 317 -11.17 -1.97 -9.60
N CYS A 318 -11.86 -0.97 -9.06
CA CYS A 318 -12.27 -0.88 -7.66
C CYS A 318 -13.53 -0.03 -7.49
N GLY A 319 -14.01 0.10 -6.25
CA GLY A 319 -15.06 1.05 -5.87
C GLY A 319 -14.59 2.52 -5.83
N GLY A 320 -13.30 2.76 -5.92
CA GLY A 320 -12.65 4.07 -5.99
C GLY A 320 -11.21 3.94 -6.44
N LEU A 321 -10.60 5.06 -6.86
CA LEU A 321 -9.19 5.11 -7.25
C LEU A 321 -8.33 5.58 -6.08
N CYS A 322 -7.26 4.85 -5.81
CA CYS A 322 -6.24 5.24 -4.86
C CYS A 322 -5.10 5.94 -5.58
N ALA A 323 -4.64 7.10 -5.11
CA ALA A 323 -3.49 7.80 -5.67
C ALA A 323 -2.18 6.99 -5.60
N SER A 324 -2.13 6.01 -4.67
CA SER A 324 -1.03 5.05 -4.50
C SER A 324 -1.26 3.72 -5.22
N CYS A 325 -2.14 3.68 -6.23
CA CYS A 325 -2.48 2.42 -6.91
C CYS A 325 -1.30 1.87 -7.68
N GLN A 326 -0.83 0.67 -7.32
CA GLN A 326 0.24 -0.03 -8.04
C GLN A 326 -0.15 -0.43 -9.47
N ARG A 327 -1.44 -0.38 -9.81
CA ARG A 327 -1.95 -0.60 -11.17
C ARG A 327 -2.12 0.70 -11.96
N MET A 328 -1.48 1.80 -11.57
CA MET A 328 -1.54 3.06 -12.31
C MET A 328 -1.05 2.88 -13.75
N TYR A 329 -0.08 2.01 -13.97
CA TYR A 329 0.38 1.62 -15.31
C TYR A 329 -0.74 1.01 -16.18
N ASP A 330 -1.64 0.22 -15.61
CA ASP A 330 -2.77 -0.35 -16.35
C ASP A 330 -3.77 0.73 -16.79
N PHE A 331 -3.96 1.78 -15.97
CA PHE A 331 -4.74 2.95 -16.36
C PHE A 331 -4.04 3.75 -17.46
N GLN A 332 -2.74 3.96 -17.34
CA GLN A 332 -1.93 4.65 -18.35
C GLN A 332 -1.97 3.92 -19.69
N SER A 333 -1.84 2.60 -19.69
CA SER A 333 -1.90 1.75 -20.88
C SER A 333 -3.32 1.46 -21.38
N LYS A 334 -4.33 2.07 -20.77
CA LYS A 334 -5.77 1.88 -21.06
C LYS A 334 -6.27 0.44 -20.88
N ARG A 335 -5.54 -0.41 -20.17
CA ARG A 335 -6.01 -1.75 -19.80
C ARG A 335 -7.10 -1.70 -18.73
N LEU A 336 -7.08 -0.68 -17.88
CA LEU A 336 -8.09 -0.38 -16.89
C LEU A 336 -8.64 1.03 -17.10
N ASN A 337 -9.94 1.18 -16.87
CA ASN A 337 -10.61 2.49 -16.79
C ASN A 337 -11.85 2.38 -15.89
N PHE A 338 -12.53 3.49 -15.67
CA PHE A 338 -13.81 3.55 -14.94
C PHE A 338 -15.01 3.72 -15.87
N GLU A 339 -14.83 3.50 -17.17
CA GLU A 339 -15.89 3.56 -18.20
C GLU A 339 -16.37 2.14 -18.48
N PHE A 340 -17.55 1.79 -18.01
CA PHE A 340 -18.07 0.43 -18.10
C PHE A 340 -18.26 -0.09 -19.52
N ASP A 341 -18.62 0.79 -20.45
CA ASP A 341 -19.00 0.40 -21.82
C ASP A 341 -17.79 0.08 -22.70
N SER A 342 -16.59 0.56 -22.34
CA SER A 342 -15.38 0.39 -23.13
C SER A 342 -14.58 -0.88 -22.82
N LEU A 343 -14.84 -1.53 -21.67
CA LEU A 343 -14.11 -2.72 -21.22
C LEU A 343 -14.87 -4.01 -21.48
N ARG A 344 -15.36 -4.20 -22.70
CA ARG A 344 -15.99 -5.47 -23.07
C ARG A 344 -14.94 -6.57 -23.17
N PRO A 345 -15.10 -7.69 -22.43
CA PRO A 345 -14.19 -8.82 -22.53
C PRO A 345 -14.21 -9.41 -23.95
N LYS A 346 -13.05 -9.81 -24.47
CA LYS A 346 -12.92 -10.45 -25.79
C LYS A 346 -13.50 -11.86 -25.84
N GLU A 347 -13.77 -12.47 -24.70
CA GLU A 347 -14.36 -13.79 -24.54
C GLU A 347 -15.38 -13.81 -23.40
N THR A 348 -16.27 -14.81 -23.38
CA THR A 348 -17.23 -14.97 -22.29
C THR A 348 -16.55 -15.28 -20.98
N TRP A 349 -17.10 -14.77 -19.89
CA TRP A 349 -16.56 -15.01 -18.55
C TRP A 349 -16.52 -16.51 -18.20
N GLU A 350 -17.53 -17.25 -18.60
CA GLU A 350 -17.61 -18.69 -18.37
C GLU A 350 -16.45 -19.45 -19.03
N LYS A 351 -16.10 -19.07 -20.26
CA LYS A 351 -14.97 -19.67 -20.98
C LYS A 351 -13.65 -19.34 -20.28
N LYS A 352 -13.47 -18.08 -19.88
CA LYS A 352 -12.30 -17.62 -19.16
C LYS A 352 -12.16 -18.31 -17.80
N LEU A 353 -13.24 -18.38 -17.02
CA LEU A 353 -13.25 -19.05 -15.71
C LEU A 353 -12.88 -20.53 -15.80
N ARG A 354 -13.35 -21.22 -16.85
CA ARG A 354 -12.95 -22.62 -17.09
C ARG A 354 -11.44 -22.75 -17.29
N ARG A 355 -10.84 -21.90 -18.14
CA ARG A 355 -9.38 -21.92 -18.35
C ARG A 355 -8.60 -21.63 -17.06
N LEU A 356 -9.05 -20.66 -16.28
CA LEU A 356 -8.43 -20.35 -14.98
C LEU A 356 -8.49 -21.56 -14.04
N MET A 357 -9.63 -22.26 -13.99
CA MET A 357 -9.76 -23.46 -13.14
C MET A 357 -8.92 -24.62 -13.65
N THR A 358 -8.81 -24.82 -14.97
CA THR A 358 -7.91 -25.84 -15.55
C THR A 358 -6.46 -25.54 -15.17
N TYR A 359 -6.00 -24.30 -15.32
CA TYR A 359 -4.65 -23.90 -14.88
C TYR A 359 -4.39 -24.23 -13.42
N PHE A 360 -5.32 -23.91 -12.51
CA PHE A 360 -5.17 -24.22 -11.09
C PHE A 360 -5.25 -25.72 -10.77
N GLU A 361 -6.03 -26.49 -11.52
CA GLU A 361 -6.16 -27.94 -11.34
C GLU A 361 -4.87 -28.67 -11.75
N GLU A 362 -4.23 -28.22 -12.83
CA GLU A 362 -2.99 -28.80 -13.37
C GLU A 362 -1.74 -28.34 -12.62
N ASP A 363 -1.79 -27.24 -11.88
CA ASP A 363 -0.66 -26.71 -11.13
C ASP A 363 -0.30 -27.62 -9.95
N THR A 364 0.97 -28.05 -9.89
CA THR A 364 1.44 -29.03 -8.89
C THR A 364 1.74 -28.43 -7.52
N GLN A 365 1.86 -27.10 -7.39
CA GLN A 365 2.38 -26.44 -6.20
C GLN A 365 1.36 -25.52 -5.50
N LEU A 366 0.26 -25.16 -6.17
CA LEU A 366 -0.68 -24.15 -5.69
C LEU A 366 -1.42 -24.59 -4.41
N ARG A 367 -1.32 -23.77 -3.35
CA ARG A 367 -1.99 -23.92 -2.05
C ARG A 367 -2.88 -22.74 -1.66
N ASP A 368 -2.72 -21.60 -2.31
CA ASP A 368 -3.31 -20.33 -1.90
C ASP A 368 -3.79 -19.53 -3.13
N ILE A 369 -5.05 -19.18 -3.15
CA ILE A 369 -5.64 -18.32 -4.17
C ILE A 369 -6.10 -17.01 -3.52
N LEU A 370 -5.50 -15.88 -3.96
CA LEU A 370 -5.95 -14.54 -3.63
C LEU A 370 -6.77 -13.97 -4.79
N ILE A 371 -8.03 -13.73 -4.58
CA ILE A 371 -8.90 -13.04 -5.54
C ILE A 371 -8.80 -11.55 -5.27
N THR A 372 -8.21 -10.79 -6.21
CA THR A 372 -8.01 -9.35 -6.09
C THR A 372 -7.65 -8.74 -7.45
N GLY A 373 -7.21 -7.48 -7.48
CA GLY A 373 -6.62 -6.87 -8.68
C GLY A 373 -7.55 -6.04 -9.59
N GLY A 374 -8.50 -5.55 -9.15
CA GLY A 374 -9.41 -4.58 -8.59
C GLY A 374 -9.74 -4.96 -7.13
N ASP A 375 -11.00 -4.99 -6.87
CA ASP A 375 -11.55 -5.31 -5.57
C ASP A 375 -12.46 -6.53 -5.70
N ALA A 376 -12.17 -7.60 -4.97
CA ALA A 376 -12.92 -8.85 -5.09
C ALA A 376 -14.41 -8.69 -4.78
N LEU A 377 -14.76 -7.84 -3.81
CA LEU A 377 -16.15 -7.61 -3.40
C LEU A 377 -16.92 -6.65 -4.31
N MET A 378 -16.25 -6.03 -5.31
CA MET A 378 -16.95 -5.27 -6.36
C MET A 378 -17.69 -6.16 -7.34
N SER A 379 -17.35 -7.43 -7.44
CA SER A 379 -18.13 -8.41 -8.20
C SER A 379 -19.55 -8.50 -7.65
N GLN A 380 -20.54 -8.70 -8.53
CA GLN A 380 -21.90 -8.99 -8.10
C GLN A 380 -21.93 -10.28 -7.27
N ASN A 381 -22.87 -10.41 -6.34
CA ASN A 381 -23.01 -11.61 -5.50
C ASN A 381 -23.07 -12.90 -6.32
N LYS A 382 -23.88 -12.91 -7.39
CA LYS A 382 -23.98 -14.05 -8.30
C LYS A 382 -22.62 -14.39 -8.94
N THR A 383 -21.86 -13.40 -9.38
CA THR A 383 -20.55 -13.60 -10.01
C THR A 383 -19.53 -14.12 -9.00
N LEU A 384 -19.46 -13.51 -7.82
CA LEU A 384 -18.57 -13.97 -6.76
C LEU A 384 -18.88 -15.41 -6.35
N ASN A 385 -20.17 -15.73 -6.18
CA ASN A 385 -20.61 -17.10 -5.89
C ASN A 385 -20.17 -18.07 -7.00
N THR A 386 -20.33 -17.69 -8.28
CA THR A 386 -19.87 -18.50 -9.42
C THR A 386 -18.37 -18.77 -9.38
N ILE A 387 -17.56 -17.77 -9.02
CA ILE A 387 -16.10 -17.92 -8.88
C ILE A 387 -15.78 -18.88 -7.73
N LEU A 388 -16.36 -18.68 -6.57
CA LEU A 388 -16.15 -19.52 -5.39
C LEU A 388 -16.58 -20.97 -5.64
N GLU A 389 -17.73 -21.19 -6.31
CA GLU A 389 -18.19 -22.51 -6.71
C GLU A 389 -17.24 -23.20 -7.70
N ALA A 390 -16.70 -22.45 -8.66
CA ALA A 390 -15.74 -22.98 -9.61
C ALA A 390 -14.44 -23.41 -8.90
N ILE A 391 -13.96 -22.63 -7.96
CA ILE A 391 -12.79 -22.96 -7.12
C ILE A 391 -13.07 -24.20 -6.27
N TYR A 392 -14.24 -24.28 -5.64
CA TYR A 392 -14.64 -25.47 -4.85
C TYR A 392 -14.62 -26.73 -5.70
N ARG A 393 -15.25 -26.70 -6.90
CA ARG A 393 -15.28 -27.85 -7.81
C ARG A 393 -13.88 -28.23 -8.30
N MET A 394 -13.05 -27.26 -8.64
CA MET A 394 -11.65 -27.48 -9.02
C MET A 394 -10.88 -28.18 -7.90
N ALA A 395 -10.94 -27.64 -6.67
CA ALA A 395 -10.25 -28.19 -5.51
C ALA A 395 -10.73 -29.63 -5.19
N THR A 396 -12.05 -29.89 -5.34
CA THR A 396 -12.63 -31.23 -5.15
C THR A 396 -12.09 -32.23 -6.18
N ARG A 397 -12.04 -31.85 -7.48
CA ARG A 397 -11.48 -32.71 -8.54
C ARG A 397 -10.01 -32.98 -8.32
N LYS A 398 -9.22 -31.95 -7.99
CA LYS A 398 -7.79 -32.08 -7.72
C LYS A 398 -7.51 -33.03 -6.55
N ARG A 399 -8.27 -32.90 -5.46
CA ARG A 399 -8.19 -33.79 -4.30
C ARG A 399 -8.55 -35.25 -4.65
N LYS A 400 -9.62 -35.45 -5.43
CA LYS A 400 -10.01 -36.79 -5.88
C LYS A 400 -8.91 -37.41 -6.75
N ALA A 401 -8.34 -36.67 -7.70
CA ALA A 401 -7.25 -37.15 -8.53
C ALA A 401 -5.99 -37.51 -7.70
N ASN A 402 -5.72 -36.76 -6.62
CA ASN A 402 -4.61 -37.08 -5.71
C ASN A 402 -4.77 -38.41 -4.97
N GLN A 403 -5.99 -38.92 -4.77
CA GLN A 403 -6.21 -40.22 -4.16
C GLN A 403 -5.66 -41.36 -5.03
N GLU A 404 -5.66 -41.20 -6.34
CA GLU A 404 -5.19 -42.17 -7.33
C GLU A 404 -3.70 -42.01 -7.66
N ARG A 405 -3.05 -40.85 -7.28
CA ARG A 405 -1.63 -40.60 -7.53
C ARG A 405 -0.73 -41.28 -6.51
N PRO A 406 0.40 -41.86 -6.93
CA PRO A 406 1.42 -42.37 -6.02
C PRO A 406 1.90 -41.29 -5.02
N GLU A 407 2.36 -41.72 -3.85
CA GLU A 407 3.02 -40.84 -2.91
C GLU A 407 4.28 -40.26 -3.56
N GLY A 408 4.48 -38.94 -3.46
CA GLY A 408 5.55 -38.23 -4.15
C GLY A 408 5.13 -37.62 -5.50
N GLU A 409 4.06 -38.07 -6.12
CA GLU A 409 3.49 -37.48 -7.35
C GLU A 409 2.21 -36.68 -7.09
N LYS A 410 1.79 -36.58 -5.84
CA LYS A 410 0.60 -35.83 -5.45
C LYS A 410 0.80 -34.33 -5.64
N TYR A 411 -0.19 -33.69 -6.22
CA TYR A 411 -0.21 -32.24 -6.35
C TYR A 411 -0.57 -31.58 -5.03
N ALA A 412 -0.05 -30.38 -4.80
CA ALA A 412 -0.47 -29.56 -3.67
C ALA A 412 -1.98 -29.29 -3.71
N GLU A 413 -2.66 -29.47 -2.59
CA GLU A 413 -4.08 -29.18 -2.45
C GLU A 413 -4.31 -27.76 -1.93
N LEU A 414 -5.39 -27.15 -2.35
CA LEU A 414 -5.76 -25.80 -1.94
C LEU A 414 -6.07 -25.77 -0.44
N GLN A 415 -5.38 -24.89 0.29
CA GLN A 415 -5.52 -24.74 1.74
C GLN A 415 -6.07 -23.37 2.15
N ARG A 416 -5.91 -22.36 1.29
CA ARG A 416 -6.26 -20.97 1.61
C ARG A 416 -6.97 -20.28 0.45
N ILE A 417 -8.04 -19.57 0.81
CA ILE A 417 -8.73 -18.63 -0.10
C ILE A 417 -8.70 -17.25 0.55
N ARG A 418 -8.32 -16.26 -0.24
CA ARG A 418 -8.28 -14.86 0.18
C ARG A 418 -9.08 -13.98 -0.78
N LEU A 419 -9.78 -13.01 -0.23
CA LEU A 419 -10.47 -11.95 -0.98
C LEU A 419 -9.82 -10.61 -0.63
N GLY A 420 -9.19 -9.97 -1.59
CA GLY A 420 -8.63 -8.62 -1.41
C GLY A 420 -9.70 -7.57 -1.65
N SER A 421 -10.03 -6.78 -0.63
CA SER A 421 -11.09 -5.75 -0.73
C SER A 421 -10.81 -4.55 0.16
N ARG A 422 -10.98 -3.36 -0.42
CA ARG A 422 -11.00 -2.11 0.33
C ARG A 422 -12.41 -1.64 0.69
N LEU A 423 -13.45 -2.35 0.27
CA LEU A 423 -14.83 -1.93 0.49
C LEU A 423 -15.22 -1.78 1.97
N PRO A 424 -14.66 -2.54 2.94
CA PRO A 424 -14.93 -2.28 4.34
C PRO A 424 -14.60 -0.84 4.79
N ALA A 425 -13.57 -0.22 4.19
CA ALA A 425 -13.21 1.17 4.45
C ALA A 425 -13.88 2.17 3.48
N TYR A 426 -14.15 1.74 2.26
CA TYR A 426 -14.43 2.64 1.13
C TYR A 426 -15.90 2.69 0.73
N LEU A 427 -16.63 1.58 0.88
CA LEU A 427 -18.01 1.42 0.42
C LEU A 427 -18.70 0.23 1.13
N GLN A 428 -18.75 0.26 2.43
CA GLN A 428 -19.23 -0.83 3.28
C GLN A 428 -20.69 -1.22 3.06
N MET A 429 -21.52 -0.33 2.45
CA MET A 429 -22.90 -0.67 2.08
C MET A 429 -22.98 -1.86 1.09
N ARG A 430 -21.87 -2.16 0.41
CA ARG A 430 -21.76 -3.35 -0.45
C ARG A 430 -21.80 -4.66 0.37
N ILE A 431 -21.47 -4.61 1.65
CA ILE A 431 -21.44 -5.77 2.55
C ILE A 431 -22.88 -6.02 3.06
N ASN A 432 -23.66 -6.71 2.25
CA ASN A 432 -25.04 -7.07 2.55
C ASN A 432 -25.17 -8.50 3.07
N ASN A 433 -26.34 -8.85 3.58
CA ASN A 433 -26.59 -10.18 4.16
C ASN A 433 -26.46 -11.30 3.14
N GLU A 434 -26.83 -11.09 1.87
CA GLU A 434 -26.65 -12.07 0.79
C GLU A 434 -25.17 -12.42 0.57
N LEU A 435 -24.28 -11.39 0.57
CA LEU A 435 -22.84 -11.61 0.50
C LEU A 435 -22.35 -12.45 1.70
N VAL A 436 -22.78 -12.11 2.90
CA VAL A 436 -22.40 -12.82 4.13
C VAL A 436 -22.80 -14.29 4.04
N GLU A 437 -24.01 -14.58 3.54
CA GLU A 437 -24.49 -15.95 3.37
C GLU A 437 -23.69 -16.74 2.32
N ILE A 438 -23.34 -16.11 1.19
CA ILE A 438 -22.48 -16.73 0.18
C ILE A 438 -21.11 -17.11 0.79
N LEU A 439 -20.51 -16.19 1.56
CA LEU A 439 -19.22 -16.44 2.20
C LEU A 439 -19.30 -17.55 3.25
N ARG A 440 -20.34 -17.57 4.05
CA ARG A 440 -20.60 -18.61 5.07
C ARG A 440 -20.77 -19.98 4.43
N THR A 441 -21.70 -20.11 3.48
CA THR A 441 -21.98 -21.36 2.76
C THR A 441 -20.74 -21.90 2.05
N PHE A 442 -19.98 -21.00 1.40
CA PHE A 442 -18.73 -21.42 0.77
C PHE A 442 -17.72 -21.95 1.79
N LYS A 443 -17.51 -21.25 2.92
CA LYS A 443 -16.60 -21.69 3.97
C LYS A 443 -16.99 -23.07 4.51
N GLU A 444 -18.27 -23.27 4.83
CA GLU A 444 -18.77 -24.53 5.40
C GLU A 444 -18.44 -25.71 4.49
N LYS A 445 -18.82 -25.65 3.22
CA LYS A 445 -18.56 -26.75 2.28
C LYS A 445 -17.09 -26.92 1.91
N ALA A 446 -16.35 -25.81 1.77
CA ALA A 446 -14.94 -25.85 1.39
C ALA A 446 -14.05 -26.37 2.52
N SER A 447 -14.46 -26.19 3.78
CA SER A 447 -13.77 -26.76 4.94
C SER A 447 -13.79 -28.29 4.92
N VAL A 448 -14.88 -28.91 4.46
CA VAL A 448 -15.04 -30.38 4.36
C VAL A 448 -14.01 -30.99 3.40
N ILE A 449 -13.63 -30.27 2.35
CA ILE A 449 -12.63 -30.74 1.38
C ILE A 449 -11.20 -30.28 1.73
N GLY A 450 -10.94 -29.82 2.95
CA GLY A 450 -9.59 -29.54 3.46
C GLY A 450 -9.08 -28.12 3.26
N ILE A 451 -9.89 -27.18 2.75
CA ILE A 451 -9.53 -25.75 2.76
C ILE A 451 -9.69 -25.25 4.19
N ARG A 452 -8.61 -24.69 4.77
CA ARG A 452 -8.55 -24.38 6.20
C ARG A 452 -8.62 -22.90 6.51
N GLN A 453 -8.22 -22.04 5.56
CA GLN A 453 -8.08 -20.60 5.79
C GLN A 453 -8.93 -19.81 4.81
N PHE A 454 -9.81 -18.97 5.35
CA PHE A 454 -10.72 -18.10 4.63
C PHE A 454 -10.48 -16.68 5.11
N ILE A 455 -9.88 -15.83 4.26
CA ILE A 455 -9.35 -14.53 4.69
C ILE A 455 -9.89 -13.42 3.79
N ILE A 456 -10.35 -12.35 4.40
CA ILE A 456 -10.60 -11.08 3.73
C ILE A 456 -9.44 -10.15 4.05
N GLN A 457 -8.65 -9.81 3.03
CA GLN A 457 -7.57 -8.85 3.14
C GLN A 457 -8.09 -7.46 2.84
N THR A 458 -8.20 -6.63 3.87
CA THR A 458 -8.66 -5.24 3.73
C THR A 458 -7.51 -4.24 3.77
N HIS A 459 -7.82 -2.99 3.47
CA HIS A 459 -6.85 -1.89 3.38
C HIS A 459 -7.43 -0.64 4.07
N PHE A 460 -7.39 -0.60 5.39
CA PHE A 460 -7.57 0.62 6.15
C PHE A 460 -6.24 1.36 6.24
N GLN A 461 -6.23 2.66 5.99
CA GLN A 461 -5.05 3.51 5.97
C GLN A 461 -4.95 4.42 7.17
N THR A 462 -6.08 4.73 7.78
CA THR A 462 -6.20 5.69 8.88
C THR A 462 -7.32 5.28 9.83
N PRO A 463 -7.20 5.57 11.12
CA PRO A 463 -8.29 5.35 12.07
C PRO A 463 -9.59 6.07 11.67
N LEU A 464 -9.49 7.18 10.92
CA LEU A 464 -10.64 7.95 10.44
C LEU A 464 -11.55 7.17 9.47
N GLU A 465 -11.04 6.15 8.79
CA GLU A 465 -11.83 5.26 7.93
C GLU A 465 -12.66 4.25 8.73
N VAL A 466 -12.37 4.06 10.01
CA VAL A 466 -13.09 3.14 10.88
C VAL A 466 -14.32 3.85 11.43
N THR A 467 -15.36 3.94 10.61
CA THR A 467 -16.65 4.55 10.95
C THR A 467 -17.61 3.53 11.59
N PRO A 468 -18.75 3.97 12.17
CA PRO A 468 -19.78 3.04 12.64
C PRO A 468 -20.26 2.07 11.55
N GLU A 469 -20.39 2.53 10.31
CA GLU A 469 -20.78 1.70 9.17
C GLU A 469 -19.68 0.71 8.79
N ALA A 470 -18.40 1.12 8.85
CA ALA A 470 -17.26 0.24 8.63
C ALA A 470 -17.20 -0.85 9.72
N LYS A 471 -17.41 -0.50 10.98
CA LYS A 471 -17.53 -1.42 12.11
C LYS A 471 -18.61 -2.46 11.87
N GLU A 472 -19.79 -2.04 11.42
CA GLU A 472 -20.90 -2.96 11.10
C GLU A 472 -20.55 -3.86 9.91
N GLY A 473 -19.91 -3.34 8.87
CA GLY A 473 -19.41 -4.13 7.74
C GLY A 473 -18.40 -5.20 8.17
N ILE A 474 -17.45 -4.85 9.03
CA ILE A 474 -16.48 -5.77 9.63
C ILE A 474 -17.21 -6.87 10.43
N ARG A 475 -18.15 -6.48 11.30
CA ARG A 475 -18.94 -7.41 12.11
C ARG A 475 -19.68 -8.44 11.24
N LYS A 476 -20.30 -7.98 10.15
CA LYS A 476 -20.98 -8.86 9.19
C LYS A 476 -20.02 -9.84 8.53
N LEU A 477 -18.86 -9.40 8.08
CA LEU A 477 -17.88 -10.29 7.46
C LEU A 477 -17.33 -11.32 8.46
N LEU A 478 -17.04 -10.91 9.70
CA LEU A 478 -16.63 -11.83 10.77
C LEU A 478 -17.73 -12.87 11.07
N SER A 479 -19.01 -12.49 11.02
CA SER A 479 -20.13 -13.42 11.24
C SER A 479 -20.24 -14.52 10.18
N ALA A 480 -19.64 -14.33 9.00
CA ALA A 480 -19.48 -15.40 8.00
C ALA A 480 -18.37 -16.41 8.38
N GLY A 481 -17.66 -16.17 9.47
CA GLY A 481 -16.57 -17.02 9.96
C GLY A 481 -15.26 -16.83 9.19
N TRP A 482 -15.10 -15.77 8.42
CA TRP A 482 -13.85 -15.43 7.74
C TRP A 482 -12.96 -14.59 8.64
N LEU A 483 -11.67 -14.81 8.58
CA LEU A 483 -10.66 -13.94 9.21
C LEU A 483 -10.53 -12.67 8.39
N ILE A 484 -10.43 -11.53 9.06
CA ILE A 484 -10.14 -10.25 8.40
C ILE A 484 -8.72 -9.82 8.75
N THR A 485 -7.94 -9.49 7.72
CA THR A 485 -6.58 -8.97 7.90
C THR A 485 -6.47 -7.59 7.26
N ASN A 486 -5.71 -6.69 7.86
CA ASN A 486 -5.42 -5.38 7.28
C ASN A 486 -4.03 -5.32 6.67
N GLN A 487 -3.93 -4.78 5.47
CA GLN A 487 -2.68 -4.42 4.81
C GLN A 487 -2.60 -2.90 4.75
N LEU A 488 -1.60 -2.33 5.41
CA LEU A 488 -1.36 -0.88 5.39
C LEU A 488 -0.43 -0.53 4.24
N VAL A 489 -0.85 0.40 3.39
CA VAL A 489 0.07 1.07 2.47
C VAL A 489 0.72 2.23 3.23
N TYR A 490 2.01 2.11 3.51
CA TYR A 490 2.73 3.00 4.40
C TYR A 490 3.21 4.26 3.66
N ASN A 491 2.31 5.22 3.52
CA ASN A 491 2.61 6.51 2.92
C ASN A 491 3.08 7.54 3.97
N VAL A 492 3.60 8.68 3.50
CA VAL A 492 4.12 9.74 4.38
C VAL A 492 3.06 10.24 5.37
N ALA A 493 1.82 10.40 4.94
CA ALA A 493 0.73 10.88 5.80
C ALA A 493 0.34 9.87 6.88
N ALA A 494 0.37 8.56 6.56
CA ALA A 494 0.10 7.49 7.52
C ALA A 494 1.29 7.15 8.42
N SER A 495 2.50 7.62 8.09
CA SER A 495 3.73 7.31 8.84
C SER A 495 4.03 8.26 10.00
N ARG A 496 3.12 9.15 10.33
CA ARG A 496 3.26 10.06 11.46
C ARG A 496 3.27 9.29 12.78
N ARG A 497 4.04 9.77 13.76
CA ARG A 497 4.21 9.09 15.05
C ARG A 497 2.88 8.82 15.75
N GLY A 498 2.67 7.57 16.13
CA GLY A 498 1.49 7.06 16.80
C GLY A 498 0.29 6.80 15.89
N HIS A 499 0.32 7.23 14.61
CA HIS A 499 -0.82 7.06 13.70
C HIS A 499 -1.09 5.59 13.36
N THR A 500 -0.05 4.84 12.99
CA THR A 500 -0.16 3.41 12.68
C THR A 500 -0.52 2.61 13.92
N THR A 501 0.05 2.95 15.08
CA THR A 501 -0.30 2.35 16.37
C THR A 501 -1.78 2.50 16.68
N ARG A 502 -2.31 3.72 16.53
CA ARG A 502 -3.74 3.98 16.74
C ARG A 502 -4.62 3.19 15.78
N LEU A 503 -4.26 3.13 14.49
CA LEU A 503 -4.99 2.33 13.51
C LEU A 503 -5.03 0.85 13.92
N ARG A 504 -3.90 0.29 14.35
CA ARG A 504 -3.82 -1.11 14.80
C ARG A 504 -4.69 -1.36 16.02
N GLN A 505 -4.67 -0.47 17.01
CA GLN A 505 -5.52 -0.59 18.19
C GLN A 505 -6.99 -0.64 17.81
N VAL A 506 -7.47 0.34 17.06
CA VAL A 506 -8.88 0.44 16.66
C VAL A 506 -9.32 -0.77 15.82
N LEU A 507 -8.47 -1.25 14.92
CA LEU A 507 -8.77 -2.43 14.09
C LEU A 507 -8.75 -3.72 14.91
N ASN A 508 -7.80 -3.88 15.82
CA ASN A 508 -7.71 -5.07 16.69
C ASN A 508 -8.92 -5.19 17.63
N GLU A 509 -9.42 -4.06 18.16
CA GLU A 509 -10.65 -4.01 18.94
C GLU A 509 -11.88 -4.53 18.16
N LEU A 510 -11.86 -4.42 16.84
CA LEU A 510 -12.92 -4.91 15.96
C LEU A 510 -12.67 -6.34 15.45
N GLY A 511 -11.60 -7.00 15.88
CA GLY A 511 -11.25 -8.36 15.44
C GLY A 511 -10.54 -8.43 14.10
N VAL A 512 -9.97 -7.32 13.63
CA VAL A 512 -9.16 -7.27 12.39
C VAL A 512 -7.69 -7.43 12.74
N VAL A 513 -7.03 -8.43 12.14
CA VAL A 513 -5.59 -8.68 12.34
C VAL A 513 -4.77 -7.78 11.44
N CYS A 514 -3.91 -6.96 12.01
CA CYS A 514 -2.98 -6.13 11.27
C CYS A 514 -1.80 -7.00 10.78
N TYR A 515 -1.84 -7.37 9.50
CA TYR A 515 -1.02 -8.42 8.93
C TYR A 515 0.25 -7.89 8.25
N TYR A 516 0.14 -6.85 7.41
CA TYR A 516 1.23 -6.41 6.56
C TYR A 516 1.29 -4.88 6.41
N THR A 517 2.51 -4.37 6.33
CA THR A 517 2.77 -2.96 6.02
C THR A 517 3.60 -2.89 4.73
N PHE A 518 3.02 -2.34 3.67
CA PHE A 518 3.73 -2.10 2.42
C PHE A 518 4.47 -0.78 2.49
N SER A 519 5.78 -0.84 2.46
CA SER A 519 6.59 0.26 1.98
C SER A 519 6.72 0.18 0.46
N VAL A 520 7.16 1.24 -0.18
CA VAL A 520 7.14 1.29 -1.64
C VAL A 520 8.01 0.23 -2.25
N LYS A 521 7.36 -0.52 -3.06
CA LYS A 521 7.93 -1.06 -4.29
C LYS A 521 6.93 -0.72 -5.39
N GLY A 522 7.35 -0.21 -6.48
CA GLY A 522 6.46 0.12 -7.57
C GLY A 522 7.11 1.08 -8.54
N PHE A 523 6.33 2.02 -9.01
CA PHE A 523 6.79 2.96 -10.02
C PHE A 523 7.48 4.15 -9.37
N GLU A 524 8.49 4.69 -10.04
CA GLU A 524 9.31 5.81 -9.57
C GLU A 524 8.49 7.02 -9.11
N GLU A 525 7.39 7.32 -9.77
CA GLU A 525 6.48 8.43 -9.43
C GLU A 525 5.78 8.27 -8.08
N ASN A 526 5.68 7.06 -7.56
CA ASN A 526 5.10 6.79 -6.25
C ASN A 526 6.09 6.97 -5.10
N ASN A 527 7.39 7.05 -5.38
CA ASN A 527 8.45 7.16 -4.38
C ASN A 527 8.24 8.33 -3.40
N ALA A 528 7.75 9.47 -3.88
CA ALA A 528 7.50 10.63 -3.04
C ALA A 528 6.29 10.49 -2.08
N VAL A 529 5.39 9.55 -2.36
CA VAL A 529 4.17 9.31 -1.57
C VAL A 529 4.43 8.33 -0.43
N PHE A 530 5.36 7.43 -0.62
CA PHE A 530 5.64 6.35 0.30
C PHE A 530 6.75 6.65 1.31
N THR A 531 6.78 5.89 2.38
CA THR A 531 7.74 6.02 3.46
C THR A 531 8.74 4.88 3.44
N PRO A 532 10.04 5.16 3.67
CA PRO A 532 11.06 4.13 3.71
C PRO A 532 10.86 3.13 4.85
N ASN A 533 11.39 1.91 4.69
CA ASN A 533 11.32 0.83 5.68
C ASN A 533 11.88 1.22 7.05
N SER A 534 12.93 2.05 7.08
CA SER A 534 13.53 2.54 8.31
C SER A 534 12.52 3.24 9.22
N ARG A 535 11.58 4.01 8.65
CA ARG A 535 10.53 4.66 9.44
C ARG A 535 9.54 3.64 10.02
N SER A 536 9.20 2.58 9.26
CA SER A 536 8.37 1.49 9.77
C SER A 536 9.03 0.76 10.93
N MET A 537 10.33 0.50 10.82
CA MET A 537 11.12 -0.10 11.92
C MET A 537 11.16 0.80 13.16
N GLN A 538 11.36 2.10 12.96
CA GLN A 538 11.33 3.07 14.07
C GLN A 538 9.98 3.06 14.80
N GLU A 539 8.87 3.06 14.06
CA GLU A 539 7.53 3.00 14.66
C GLU A 539 7.32 1.73 15.48
N GLN A 540 7.76 0.58 14.98
CA GLN A 540 7.70 -0.68 15.73
C GLN A 540 8.52 -0.65 17.03
N GLN A 541 9.66 0.01 17.03
CA GLN A 541 10.46 0.18 18.26
C GLN A 541 9.76 1.11 19.26
N GLU A 542 9.11 2.16 18.78
CA GLU A 542 8.33 3.08 19.60
C GLU A 542 7.11 2.38 20.21
N GLU A 543 6.38 1.59 19.43
CA GLU A 543 5.21 0.81 19.89
C GLU A 543 5.55 -0.14 21.04
N LYS A 544 6.71 -0.78 21.01
CA LYS A 544 7.12 -1.72 22.06
C LYS A 544 7.35 -1.05 23.43
N ARG A 545 7.38 0.27 23.48
CA ARG A 545 7.51 1.04 24.73
C ARG A 545 6.19 1.56 25.28
N PHE A 546 5.11 1.32 24.57
CA PHE A 546 3.76 1.79 24.91
C PHE A 546 3.02 0.89 25.90
#